data_054d27ebc473029851a5eb448a7f4249
#
_entry.id   054d27ebc473029851a5eb448a7f4249
#
_cell.length_a   1.000
_cell.length_b   1.000
_cell.length_c   1.000
_cell.angle_alpha   90.00
_cell.angle_beta   90.00
_cell.angle_gamma   90.00
#
_symmetry.space_group_name_H-M   'P 1'
#
loop_
_entity.id
_entity.type
_entity.pdbx_description
1 polymer ?
#
loop_
_entity_poly.entity_id
_entity_poly.type
_entity_poly.pdbx_seq_one_letter_code
_entity_poly.pdbx_strand_id
1 'polypeptide(L)'
;MKVILFANTDWYLYNFRRSLALALQAAGYEVLLLSPPGDYSARLLALGLRWQALQMDRRSVNPLREMVLLLRLVRLFRRERPVLVHNFTVKCAVYGSIAARIARVSARINAVDGLGYVFSSDDRKARLLRPLVRAMLRVALGGRGARLILQNPDDRISFENFGLATAGRVALIPGAGVDCSRFCPRERAATVDAPPTVLLAARLLWEKGLAEYVEAARILRSQGRKVRFLLAGNPDPGNPTAVPEATIRDWVAQGIIEWLGHVDDMATLYASMDIVVLPSFYREGLPTSLIEAAACGLPLITTDMPGCREVVRHEADGLLVPPRDSRALAEAIARLLDSTILRSRLGEAARTKVLAMFDERIVIKRTQEVYRELVPAD
;
A
#
# COMPACT_ATOMS: atom_id res chain seq x y z
N MET A 1 7.58 14.54 24.05
CA MET A 1 7.49 15.20 22.72
C MET A 1 6.23 14.76 21.99
N LYS A 2 5.50 15.69 21.29
CA LYS A 2 4.26 15.34 20.57
C LYS A 2 4.51 15.14 19.07
N VAL A 3 3.96 14.06 18.52
CA VAL A 3 4.02 13.69 17.10
C VAL A 3 2.59 13.58 16.55
N ILE A 4 2.35 14.13 15.35
CA ILE A 4 1.08 13.97 14.65
C ILE A 4 1.29 13.04 13.44
N LEU A 5 0.47 11.99 13.33
CA LEU A 5 0.37 11.12 12.17
C LEU A 5 -0.90 11.49 11.39
N PHE A 6 -0.75 12.06 10.19
CA PHE A 6 -1.85 12.58 9.38
C PHE A 6 -2.06 11.76 8.10
N ALA A 7 -3.23 11.17 7.97
CA ALA A 7 -3.63 10.39 6.79
C ALA A 7 -5.00 10.80 6.24
N ASN A 8 -5.31 10.35 5.05
CA ASN A 8 -6.54 10.68 4.33
C ASN A 8 -7.75 9.80 4.70
N THR A 9 -7.56 8.76 5.53
CA THR A 9 -8.62 7.93 6.10
C THR A 9 -8.17 7.33 7.44
N ASP A 10 -9.12 7.06 8.34
CA ASP A 10 -8.91 6.31 9.58
C ASP A 10 -8.59 4.84 9.31
N TRP A 11 -9.16 4.27 8.23
CA TRP A 11 -8.82 2.93 7.73
C TRP A 11 -7.31 2.80 7.45
N TYR A 12 -6.69 3.81 6.78
CA TYR A 12 -5.25 3.80 6.50
C TYR A 12 -4.43 3.86 7.80
N LEU A 13 -4.83 4.69 8.75
CA LEU A 13 -4.16 4.77 10.05
C LEU A 13 -4.25 3.45 10.82
N TYR A 14 -5.42 2.82 10.85
CA TYR A 14 -5.63 1.56 11.56
C TYR A 14 -4.86 0.41 10.92
N ASN A 15 -4.98 0.23 9.60
CA ASN A 15 -4.40 -0.94 8.93
C ASN A 15 -2.90 -0.83 8.68
N PHE A 16 -2.37 0.39 8.51
CA PHE A 16 -0.97 0.57 8.11
C PHE A 16 -0.12 1.39 9.08
N ARG A 17 -0.69 2.08 10.04
CA ARG A 17 0.07 2.99 10.91
C ARG A 17 -0.16 2.79 12.40
N ARG A 18 -1.05 1.86 12.80
CA ARG A 18 -1.31 1.56 14.22
C ARG A 18 -0.06 1.06 14.94
N SER A 19 0.68 0.14 14.34
CA SER A 19 1.91 -0.42 14.94
C SER A 19 2.99 0.65 15.12
N LEU A 20 3.17 1.55 14.14
CA LEU A 20 4.04 2.71 14.28
C LEU A 20 3.58 3.63 15.42
N ALA A 21 2.28 3.93 15.49
CA ALA A 21 1.73 4.79 16.54
C ALA A 21 1.96 4.21 17.94
N LEU A 22 1.69 2.92 18.13
CA LEU A 22 1.93 2.21 19.40
C LEU A 22 3.42 2.16 19.76
N ALA A 23 4.29 1.91 18.77
CA ALA A 23 5.73 1.91 18.99
C ALA A 23 6.28 3.30 19.38
N LEU A 24 5.71 4.37 18.81
CA LEU A 24 6.05 5.75 19.20
C LEU A 24 5.56 6.07 20.61
N GLN A 25 4.34 5.63 21.01
CA GLN A 25 3.88 5.77 22.40
C GLN A 25 4.79 5.03 23.38
N ALA A 26 5.16 3.79 23.06
CA ALA A 26 6.09 2.99 23.86
C ALA A 26 7.48 3.65 23.98
N ALA A 27 7.90 4.42 22.97
CA ALA A 27 9.11 5.22 22.98
C ALA A 27 8.96 6.60 23.69
N GLY A 28 7.83 6.84 24.36
CA GLY A 28 7.59 8.06 25.16
C GLY A 28 7.06 9.27 24.37
N TYR A 29 6.65 9.10 23.11
CA TYR A 29 6.02 10.19 22.36
C TYR A 29 4.52 10.30 22.69
N GLU A 30 4.00 11.51 22.78
CA GLU A 30 2.57 11.78 22.72
C GLU A 30 2.12 11.74 21.26
N VAL A 31 1.37 10.71 20.87
CA VAL A 31 0.96 10.50 19.49
C VAL A 31 -0.48 10.95 19.28
N LEU A 32 -0.71 11.83 18.30
CA LEU A 32 -2.04 12.22 17.82
C LEU A 32 -2.24 11.72 16.39
N LEU A 33 -3.25 10.88 16.19
CA LEU A 33 -3.70 10.42 14.89
C LEU A 33 -4.72 11.41 14.33
N LEU A 34 -4.56 11.81 13.07
CA LEU A 34 -5.41 12.79 12.40
C LEU A 34 -5.90 12.25 11.06
N SER A 35 -7.23 12.18 10.88
CA SER A 35 -7.85 11.76 9.63
C SER A 35 -9.31 12.20 9.55
N PRO A 36 -9.98 12.12 8.39
CA PRO A 36 -11.43 12.09 8.32
C PRO A 36 -12.01 10.98 9.19
N PRO A 37 -13.25 11.18 9.74
CA PRO A 37 -13.93 10.13 10.48
C PRO A 37 -14.39 9.00 9.56
N GLY A 38 -14.40 7.78 10.08
CA GLY A 38 -14.87 6.56 9.42
C GLY A 38 -15.04 5.43 10.43
N ASP A 39 -15.22 4.21 9.96
CA ASP A 39 -15.56 3.03 10.76
C ASP A 39 -14.42 2.53 11.64
N TYR A 40 -13.18 2.99 11.40
CA TYR A 40 -11.98 2.54 12.12
C TYR A 40 -11.56 3.48 13.26
N SER A 41 -12.16 4.66 13.37
CA SER A 41 -11.84 5.63 14.42
C SER A 41 -12.08 5.08 15.83
N ALA A 42 -13.19 4.38 16.05
CA ALA A 42 -13.50 3.72 17.32
C ALA A 42 -12.46 2.61 17.65
N ARG A 43 -12.01 1.86 16.65
CA ARG A 43 -10.98 0.82 16.82
C ARG A 43 -9.62 1.43 17.21
N LEU A 44 -9.25 2.59 16.66
CA LEU A 44 -8.04 3.31 17.05
C LEU A 44 -8.08 3.78 18.51
N LEU A 45 -9.23 4.34 18.94
CA LEU A 45 -9.46 4.75 20.33
C LEU A 45 -9.41 3.57 21.31
N ALA A 46 -9.98 2.42 20.93
CA ALA A 46 -9.93 1.19 21.73
C ALA A 46 -8.52 0.64 21.97
N LEU A 47 -7.54 0.99 21.10
CA LEU A 47 -6.13 0.68 21.29
C LEU A 47 -5.40 1.67 22.22
N GLY A 48 -6.11 2.63 22.84
CA GLY A 48 -5.52 3.67 23.68
C GLY A 48 -4.80 4.77 22.87
N LEU A 49 -5.00 4.82 21.54
CA LEU A 49 -4.43 5.86 20.69
C LEU A 49 -5.31 7.12 20.71
N ARG A 50 -4.67 8.28 20.81
CA ARG A 50 -5.39 9.56 20.70
C ARG A 50 -5.67 9.85 19.22
N TRP A 51 -6.94 9.92 18.85
CA TRP A 51 -7.40 10.22 17.50
C TRP A 51 -8.29 11.46 17.48
N GLN A 52 -8.15 12.29 16.43
CA GLN A 52 -8.97 13.47 16.21
C GLN A 52 -9.51 13.52 14.78
N ALA A 53 -10.80 13.78 14.63
CA ALA A 53 -11.45 13.96 13.34
C ALA A 53 -10.99 15.26 12.66
N LEU A 54 -10.66 15.17 11.37
CA LEU A 54 -10.42 16.30 10.49
C LEU A 54 -11.22 16.12 9.20
N GLN A 55 -12.22 16.93 8.98
CA GLN A 55 -13.04 16.88 7.76
C GLN A 55 -12.18 17.21 6.54
N MET A 56 -11.98 16.23 5.67
CA MET A 56 -11.24 16.35 4.42
C MET A 56 -11.87 15.43 3.37
N ASP A 57 -12.15 15.97 2.21
CA ASP A 57 -12.53 15.16 1.05
C ASP A 57 -11.25 14.80 0.26
N ARG A 58 -10.91 13.52 0.23
CA ARG A 58 -9.68 13.01 -0.42
C ARG A 58 -9.60 13.31 -1.92
N ARG A 59 -10.75 13.51 -2.57
CA ARG A 59 -10.87 13.71 -4.03
C ARG A 59 -11.15 15.17 -4.42
N SER A 60 -11.51 16.02 -3.47
CA SER A 60 -11.80 17.43 -3.74
C SER A 60 -10.56 18.15 -4.27
N VAL A 61 -10.80 19.00 -5.27
CA VAL A 61 -9.86 20.00 -5.78
C VAL A 61 -10.47 21.42 -5.70
N ASN A 62 -11.53 21.60 -4.92
CA ASN A 62 -12.22 22.88 -4.75
C ASN A 62 -11.35 23.83 -3.90
N PRO A 63 -10.89 24.97 -4.44
CA PRO A 63 -9.94 25.85 -3.76
C PRO A 63 -10.43 26.37 -2.40
N LEU A 64 -11.73 26.63 -2.26
CA LEU A 64 -12.32 27.14 -1.00
C LEU A 64 -12.30 26.06 0.08
N ARG A 65 -12.69 24.82 -0.26
CA ARG A 65 -12.61 23.68 0.68
C ARG A 65 -11.18 23.39 1.11
N GLU A 66 -10.25 23.47 0.16
CA GLU A 66 -8.83 23.24 0.44
C GLU A 66 -8.23 24.35 1.31
N MET A 67 -8.64 25.60 1.13
CA MET A 67 -8.24 26.71 2.00
C MET A 67 -8.78 26.51 3.43
N VAL A 68 -10.04 26.10 3.58
CA VAL A 68 -10.62 25.79 4.91
C VAL A 68 -9.85 24.65 5.58
N LEU A 69 -9.51 23.58 4.83
CA LEU A 69 -8.68 22.50 5.33
C LEU A 69 -7.32 23.02 5.84
N LEU A 70 -6.64 23.81 5.05
CA LEU A 70 -5.33 24.39 5.41
C LEU A 70 -5.43 25.22 6.70
N LEU A 71 -6.44 26.10 6.81
CA LEU A 71 -6.66 26.92 8.00
C LEU A 71 -6.95 26.07 9.25
N ARG A 72 -7.73 25.00 9.11
CA ARG A 72 -8.01 24.05 10.22
C ARG A 72 -6.73 23.35 10.67
N LEU A 73 -5.91 22.88 9.73
CA LEU A 73 -4.61 22.26 10.03
C LEU A 73 -3.66 23.24 10.74
N VAL A 74 -3.55 24.48 10.26
CA VAL A 74 -2.68 25.50 10.89
C VAL A 74 -3.13 25.78 12.33
N ARG A 75 -4.46 25.95 12.55
CA ARG A 75 -5.00 26.17 13.92
C ARG A 75 -4.72 24.95 14.81
N LEU A 76 -4.93 23.75 14.29
CA LEU A 76 -4.67 22.52 15.02
C LEU A 76 -3.20 22.40 15.42
N PHE A 77 -2.26 22.60 14.48
CA PHE A 77 -0.84 22.47 14.76
C PHE A 77 -0.33 23.56 15.71
N ARG A 78 -0.88 24.77 15.65
CA ARG A 78 -0.58 25.82 16.62
C ARG A 78 -1.10 25.50 18.03
N ARG A 79 -2.25 24.85 18.14
CA ARG A 79 -2.83 24.41 19.41
C ARG A 79 -2.07 23.23 20.01
N GLU A 80 -1.84 22.19 19.20
CA GLU A 80 -1.19 20.95 19.65
C GLU A 80 0.32 21.06 19.80
N ARG A 81 0.97 22.02 19.14
CA ARG A 81 2.42 22.29 19.15
C ARG A 81 3.27 21.02 18.95
N PRO A 82 3.04 20.24 17.89
CA PRO A 82 3.84 19.05 17.66
C PRO A 82 5.27 19.42 17.31
N VAL A 83 6.23 18.59 17.71
CA VAL A 83 7.63 18.70 17.25
C VAL A 83 7.80 18.15 15.85
N LEU A 84 6.94 17.17 15.48
CA LEU A 84 6.99 16.49 14.19
C LEU A 84 5.58 16.19 13.67
N VAL A 85 5.39 16.41 12.36
CA VAL A 85 4.20 15.96 11.63
C VAL A 85 4.63 14.95 10.55
N HIS A 86 4.10 13.73 10.60
CA HIS A 86 4.28 12.71 9.57
C HIS A 86 3.01 12.59 8.73
N ASN A 87 3.09 13.01 7.48
CA ASN A 87 1.99 13.02 6.53
C ASN A 87 2.05 11.78 5.64
N PHE A 88 0.91 11.15 5.44
CA PHE A 88 0.77 9.99 4.56
C PHE A 88 -0.13 10.33 3.38
N THR A 89 0.23 9.89 2.18
CA THR A 89 -0.42 10.21 0.90
C THR A 89 -0.15 11.62 0.38
N VAL A 90 -0.30 11.82 -0.92
CA VAL A 90 0.05 13.09 -1.61
C VAL A 90 -0.70 14.29 -1.04
N LYS A 91 -2.02 14.16 -0.84
CA LYS A 91 -2.85 15.29 -0.34
C LYS A 91 -2.44 15.69 1.08
N CYS A 92 -2.24 14.72 1.96
CA CYS A 92 -1.78 14.99 3.33
C CYS A 92 -0.35 15.57 3.34
N ALA A 93 0.53 15.07 2.48
CA ALA A 93 1.88 15.60 2.33
C ALA A 93 1.87 17.09 1.94
N VAL A 94 1.04 17.48 0.98
CA VAL A 94 0.94 18.87 0.53
C VAL A 94 0.38 19.77 1.64
N TYR A 95 -0.85 19.50 2.09
CA TYR A 95 -1.54 20.40 3.04
C TYR A 95 -0.95 20.32 4.44
N GLY A 96 -0.59 19.12 4.91
CA GLY A 96 0.07 18.94 6.20
C GLY A 96 1.42 19.66 6.28
N SER A 97 2.26 19.54 5.23
CA SER A 97 3.55 20.23 5.21
C SER A 97 3.43 21.74 5.11
N ILE A 98 2.51 22.27 4.29
CA ILE A 98 2.28 23.71 4.19
C ILE A 98 1.76 24.25 5.54
N ALA A 99 0.78 23.58 6.14
CA ALA A 99 0.26 23.95 7.46
C ALA A 99 1.33 23.92 8.56
N ALA A 100 2.17 22.86 8.57
CA ALA A 100 3.25 22.72 9.52
C ALA A 100 4.29 23.85 9.40
N ARG A 101 4.62 24.27 8.16
CA ARG A 101 5.50 25.44 7.93
C ARG A 101 4.89 26.73 8.47
N ILE A 102 3.61 26.99 8.19
CA ILE A 102 2.90 28.19 8.68
C ILE A 102 2.78 28.15 10.22
N ALA A 103 2.58 26.97 10.80
CA ALA A 103 2.52 26.78 12.25
C ALA A 103 3.90 26.71 12.92
N ARG A 104 5.00 26.78 12.16
CA ARG A 104 6.40 26.71 12.63
C ARG A 104 6.74 25.39 13.33
N VAL A 105 6.18 24.26 12.86
CA VAL A 105 6.56 22.91 13.31
C VAL A 105 7.98 22.61 12.85
N SER A 106 8.81 22.09 13.75
CA SER A 106 10.25 21.89 13.53
C SER A 106 10.55 20.85 12.46
N ALA A 107 9.84 19.72 12.50
CA ALA A 107 10.09 18.58 11.63
C ALA A 107 8.85 18.14 10.85
N ARG A 108 9.07 17.75 9.60
CA ARG A 108 8.03 17.23 8.69
C ARG A 108 8.54 16.01 7.94
N ILE A 109 7.78 14.95 7.99
CA ILE A 109 8.02 13.75 7.20
C ILE A 109 6.83 13.55 6.27
N ASN A 110 7.10 13.23 5.03
CA ASN A 110 6.10 12.95 4.03
C ASN A 110 6.34 11.55 3.46
N ALA A 111 5.46 10.61 3.75
CA ALA A 111 5.45 9.30 3.13
C ALA A 111 4.46 9.32 1.96
N VAL A 112 4.98 9.14 0.75
CA VAL A 112 4.19 9.21 -0.48
C VAL A 112 4.35 7.91 -1.23
N ASP A 113 3.21 7.25 -1.45
CA ASP A 113 3.11 5.96 -2.15
C ASP A 113 2.85 6.24 -3.64
N GLY A 114 3.92 6.51 -4.40
CA GLY A 114 3.87 6.89 -5.80
C GLY A 114 3.42 8.34 -6.06
N LEU A 115 3.60 8.79 -7.29
CA LEU A 115 3.30 10.17 -7.72
C LEU A 115 1.80 10.43 -7.94
N GLY A 116 0.97 9.37 -7.94
CA GLY A 116 -0.46 9.46 -8.17
C GLY A 116 -0.85 9.82 -9.62
N TYR A 117 -2.17 9.83 -9.87
CA TYR A 117 -2.78 10.02 -11.18
C TYR A 117 -2.22 11.21 -12.00
N VAL A 118 -1.93 12.35 -11.35
CA VAL A 118 -1.47 13.56 -12.06
C VAL A 118 -0.15 13.35 -12.80
N PHE A 119 0.72 12.46 -12.30
CA PHE A 119 2.03 12.19 -12.89
C PHE A 119 2.06 10.89 -13.70
N SER A 120 1.14 9.96 -13.45
CA SER A 120 1.07 8.67 -14.15
C SER A 120 0.12 8.68 -15.36
N SER A 121 -0.83 9.60 -15.42
CA SER A 121 -1.76 9.71 -16.56
C SER A 121 -1.28 10.69 -17.62
N ASP A 122 -1.46 10.34 -18.90
CA ASP A 122 -1.14 11.20 -20.03
C ASP A 122 -2.36 11.99 -20.56
N ASP A 123 -3.47 11.98 -19.85
CA ASP A 123 -4.63 12.73 -20.27
C ASP A 123 -4.43 14.27 -20.20
N ARG A 124 -5.25 15.02 -20.93
CA ARG A 124 -5.13 16.49 -21.02
C ARG A 124 -5.30 17.18 -19.66
N LYS A 125 -6.17 16.64 -18.80
CA LYS A 125 -6.47 17.19 -17.48
C LYS A 125 -5.30 17.00 -16.51
N ALA A 126 -4.71 15.82 -16.49
CA ALA A 126 -3.51 15.52 -15.71
C ALA A 126 -2.33 16.41 -16.14
N ARG A 127 -2.11 16.55 -17.47
CA ARG A 127 -1.04 17.41 -18.02
C ARG A 127 -1.20 18.88 -17.62
N LEU A 128 -2.43 19.41 -17.64
CA LEU A 128 -2.71 20.80 -17.26
C LEU A 128 -2.49 21.04 -15.77
N LEU A 129 -2.83 20.09 -14.90
CA LEU A 129 -2.68 20.19 -13.44
C LEU A 129 -1.24 19.93 -12.97
N ARG A 130 -0.45 19.21 -13.75
CA ARG A 130 0.92 18.78 -13.38
C ARG A 130 1.85 19.90 -12.93
N PRO A 131 1.94 21.08 -13.61
CA PRO A 131 2.80 22.17 -13.16
C PRO A 131 2.42 22.71 -11.80
N LEU A 132 1.12 22.90 -11.55
CA LEU A 132 0.60 23.39 -10.27
C LEU A 132 0.89 22.39 -9.14
N VAL A 133 0.54 21.11 -9.34
CA VAL A 133 0.78 20.05 -8.34
C VAL A 133 2.28 19.89 -8.07
N ARG A 134 3.11 19.99 -9.12
CA ARG A 134 4.58 19.98 -8.99
C ARG A 134 5.09 21.14 -8.14
N ALA A 135 4.59 22.36 -8.35
CA ALA A 135 4.97 23.51 -7.55
C ALA A 135 4.56 23.35 -6.08
N MET A 136 3.33 22.90 -5.82
CA MET A 136 2.83 22.63 -4.47
C MET A 136 3.65 21.55 -3.77
N LEU A 137 3.99 20.45 -4.45
CA LEU A 137 4.84 19.40 -3.91
C LEU A 137 6.25 19.89 -3.62
N ARG A 138 6.87 20.70 -4.50
CA ARG A 138 8.19 21.30 -4.21
C ARG A 138 8.18 22.14 -2.93
N VAL A 139 7.14 22.92 -2.72
CA VAL A 139 6.97 23.72 -1.48
C VAL A 139 6.76 22.78 -0.29
N ALA A 140 5.92 21.77 -0.42
CA ALA A 140 5.59 20.85 0.67
C ALA A 140 6.78 19.98 1.09
N LEU A 141 7.46 19.37 0.12
CA LEU A 141 8.55 18.43 0.35
C LEU A 141 9.91 19.08 0.62
N GLY A 142 10.03 20.38 0.28
CA GLY A 142 11.27 21.14 0.43
C GLY A 142 11.44 21.79 1.81
N GLY A 143 12.61 22.46 1.97
CA GLY A 143 12.96 23.24 3.16
C GLY A 143 13.69 22.46 4.25
N ARG A 144 14.26 23.22 5.24
CA ARG A 144 14.92 22.63 6.42
C ARG A 144 13.89 21.85 7.25
N GLY A 145 14.31 20.77 7.88
CA GLY A 145 13.44 19.93 8.72
C GLY A 145 12.40 19.10 7.94
N ALA A 146 12.54 18.94 6.61
CA ALA A 146 11.71 18.04 5.81
C ALA A 146 12.47 16.81 5.38
N ARG A 147 11.80 15.63 5.45
CA ARG A 147 12.23 14.36 4.87
C ARG A 147 11.12 13.77 4.03
N LEU A 148 11.50 13.07 3.00
CA LEU A 148 10.60 12.32 2.13
C LEU A 148 10.88 10.83 2.32
N ILE A 149 9.85 10.05 2.62
CA ILE A 149 9.90 8.59 2.64
C ILE A 149 9.26 8.10 1.36
N LEU A 150 10.02 7.31 0.60
CA LEU A 150 9.56 6.60 -0.61
C LEU A 150 9.75 5.10 -0.40
N GLN A 151 8.95 4.30 -1.11
CA GLN A 151 8.91 2.86 -0.87
C GLN A 151 9.83 2.06 -1.78
N ASN A 152 10.20 2.60 -2.94
CA ASN A 152 11.00 1.91 -3.94
C ASN A 152 11.99 2.85 -4.67
N PRO A 153 13.07 2.30 -5.27
CA PRO A 153 14.06 3.09 -6.00
C PRO A 153 13.51 3.80 -7.25
N ASP A 154 12.55 3.19 -7.96
CA ASP A 154 11.93 3.76 -9.16
C ASP A 154 11.18 5.06 -8.85
N ASP A 155 10.47 5.10 -7.70
CA ASP A 155 9.82 6.31 -7.24
C ASP A 155 10.85 7.38 -6.86
N ARG A 156 11.95 7.00 -6.20
CA ARG A 156 13.04 7.93 -5.90
C ARG A 156 13.58 8.59 -7.18
N ILE A 157 13.91 7.82 -8.20
CA ILE A 157 14.39 8.31 -9.49
C ILE A 157 13.34 9.27 -10.11
N SER A 158 12.07 8.89 -10.05
CA SER A 158 10.97 9.71 -10.57
C SER A 158 10.85 11.06 -9.85
N PHE A 159 10.90 11.04 -8.50
CA PHE A 159 10.85 12.28 -7.70
C PHE A 159 12.06 13.18 -7.94
N GLU A 160 13.26 12.61 -8.09
CA GLU A 160 14.48 13.34 -8.43
C GLU A 160 14.39 13.96 -9.84
N ASN A 161 13.95 13.21 -10.85
CA ASN A 161 13.75 13.68 -12.23
C ASN A 161 12.71 14.81 -12.33
N PHE A 162 11.65 14.77 -11.52
CA PHE A 162 10.68 15.86 -11.44
C PHE A 162 11.19 17.05 -10.59
N GLY A 163 12.38 16.95 -9.99
CA GLY A 163 12.93 17.97 -9.10
C GLY A 163 12.08 18.18 -7.86
N LEU A 164 11.45 17.12 -7.35
CA LEU A 164 10.63 17.10 -6.14
C LEU A 164 11.42 16.66 -4.91
N ALA A 165 12.54 15.99 -5.12
CA ALA A 165 13.40 15.49 -4.06
C ALA A 165 14.88 15.65 -4.41
N THR A 166 15.73 15.72 -3.39
CA THR A 166 17.19 15.63 -3.49
C THR A 166 17.66 14.40 -2.70
N ALA A 167 18.69 13.71 -3.18
CA ALA A 167 19.18 12.44 -2.63
C ALA A 167 19.34 12.44 -1.10
N GLY A 168 19.92 13.49 -0.52
CA GLY A 168 20.14 13.60 0.93
C GLY A 168 18.88 13.84 1.79
N ARG A 169 17.68 13.91 1.17
CA ARG A 169 16.42 14.13 1.88
C ARG A 169 15.42 13.00 1.71
N VAL A 170 15.80 11.96 0.97
CA VAL A 170 14.95 10.80 0.72
C VAL A 170 15.44 9.63 1.55
N ALA A 171 14.53 9.04 2.31
CA ALA A 171 14.71 7.74 2.95
C ALA A 171 13.90 6.69 2.19
N LEU A 172 14.52 5.58 1.84
CA LEU A 172 13.81 4.43 1.25
C LEU A 172 13.36 3.52 2.40
N ILE A 173 12.07 3.51 2.67
CA ILE A 173 11.45 2.66 3.70
C ILE A 173 10.33 1.85 3.06
N PRO A 174 10.40 0.50 3.12
CA PRO A 174 9.49 -0.35 2.38
C PRO A 174 8.09 -0.41 3.00
N GLY A 175 7.24 0.55 2.65
CA GLY A 175 5.81 0.59 3.01
C GLY A 175 5.54 0.77 4.49
N ALA A 176 4.57 0.02 5.01
CA ALA A 176 4.21 -0.02 6.42
C ALA A 176 4.84 -1.20 7.15
N GLY A 177 5.41 -2.14 6.41
CA GLY A 177 5.74 -3.45 6.91
C GLY A 177 4.52 -4.34 7.12
N VAL A 178 4.77 -5.58 7.49
CA VAL A 178 3.73 -6.58 7.80
C VAL A 178 4.04 -7.22 9.15
N ASP A 179 3.03 -7.42 9.97
CA ASP A 179 3.13 -8.19 11.22
C ASP A 179 3.37 -9.68 10.90
N CYS A 180 4.62 -10.09 10.89
CA CYS A 180 5.03 -11.46 10.57
C CYS A 180 4.67 -12.48 11.67
N SER A 181 4.17 -12.05 12.82
CA SER A 181 3.61 -12.94 13.84
C SER A 181 2.15 -13.30 13.52
N ARG A 182 1.40 -12.36 12.98
CA ARG A 182 0.03 -12.56 12.51
C ARG A 182 -0.01 -13.27 11.15
N PHE A 183 0.81 -12.79 10.21
CA PHE A 183 0.97 -13.39 8.88
C PHE A 183 2.11 -14.39 8.91
N CYS A 184 1.77 -15.65 9.17
CA CYS A 184 2.74 -16.73 9.27
C CYS A 184 2.19 -18.01 8.61
N PRO A 185 3.07 -18.91 8.17
CA PRO A 185 2.65 -20.21 7.71
C PRO A 185 1.82 -20.93 8.78
N ARG A 186 0.72 -21.54 8.38
CA ARG A 186 -0.10 -22.39 9.24
C ARG A 186 -0.13 -23.78 8.65
N GLU A 187 -0.14 -24.79 9.52
CA GLU A 187 -0.38 -26.16 9.08
C GLU A 187 -1.76 -26.24 8.42
N ARG A 188 -1.78 -26.75 7.21
CA ARG A 188 -3.04 -27.02 6.48
C ARG A 188 -3.42 -28.45 6.74
N ALA A 189 -4.66 -28.68 7.15
CA ALA A 189 -5.23 -30.00 7.06
C ALA A 189 -5.21 -30.42 5.58
N ALA A 190 -4.44 -31.44 5.24
CA ALA A 190 -4.33 -31.94 3.89
C ALA A 190 -5.71 -32.49 3.43
N THR A 191 -6.45 -31.68 2.69
CA THR A 191 -7.62 -32.14 1.95
C THR A 191 -7.10 -32.75 0.64
N VAL A 192 -6.89 -34.04 0.62
CA VAL A 192 -6.21 -34.79 -0.45
C VAL A 192 -6.86 -34.58 -1.84
N ASP A 193 -8.14 -34.22 -1.91
CA ASP A 193 -8.91 -34.11 -3.16
C ASP A 193 -9.39 -32.70 -3.52
N ALA A 194 -9.06 -31.69 -2.72
CA ALA A 194 -9.50 -30.32 -3.02
C ALA A 194 -8.67 -29.68 -4.16
N PRO A 195 -9.32 -29.06 -5.17
CA PRO A 195 -8.59 -28.40 -6.23
C PRO A 195 -7.76 -27.24 -5.66
N PRO A 196 -6.53 -27.04 -6.18
CA PRO A 196 -5.67 -25.95 -5.74
C PRO A 196 -6.31 -24.59 -5.96
N THR A 197 -5.93 -23.63 -5.12
CA THR A 197 -6.49 -22.30 -5.04
C THR A 197 -5.50 -21.24 -5.47
N VAL A 198 -5.96 -20.32 -6.31
CA VAL A 198 -5.21 -19.11 -6.72
C VAL A 198 -5.97 -17.89 -6.21
N LEU A 199 -5.32 -17.00 -5.48
CA LEU A 199 -5.94 -15.80 -4.91
C LEU A 199 -5.38 -14.53 -5.55
N LEU A 200 -6.27 -13.60 -5.94
CA LEU A 200 -5.97 -12.20 -6.16
C LEU A 200 -6.64 -11.37 -5.06
N ALA A 201 -5.84 -10.67 -4.26
CA ALA A 201 -6.33 -9.79 -3.19
C ALA A 201 -5.90 -8.34 -3.46
N ALA A 202 -6.87 -7.48 -3.82
CA ALA A 202 -6.65 -6.06 -4.12
C ALA A 202 -7.96 -5.27 -4.14
N ARG A 203 -7.88 -3.94 -4.20
CA ARG A 203 -9.01 -3.14 -4.67
C ARG A 203 -9.34 -3.54 -6.12
N LEU A 204 -10.62 -3.67 -6.44
CA LEU A 204 -11.04 -4.17 -7.75
C LEU A 204 -10.99 -3.05 -8.80
N LEU A 205 -9.76 -2.78 -9.27
CA LEU A 205 -9.43 -1.80 -10.30
C LEU A 205 -8.83 -2.52 -11.50
N TRP A 206 -9.11 -2.06 -12.72
CA TRP A 206 -8.58 -2.67 -13.94
C TRP A 206 -7.05 -2.75 -13.93
N GLU A 207 -6.38 -1.72 -13.44
CA GLU A 207 -4.92 -1.68 -13.37
C GLU A 207 -4.28 -2.71 -12.41
N LYS A 208 -5.08 -3.37 -11.56
CA LYS A 208 -4.61 -4.51 -10.74
C LYS A 208 -4.52 -5.82 -11.52
N GLY A 209 -4.87 -5.79 -12.81
CA GLY A 209 -4.76 -6.94 -13.70
C GLY A 209 -5.90 -7.93 -13.55
N LEU A 210 -7.12 -7.45 -13.19
CA LEU A 210 -8.28 -8.33 -13.04
C LEU A 210 -8.68 -8.99 -14.36
N ALA A 211 -8.58 -8.27 -15.49
CA ALA A 211 -8.86 -8.84 -16.80
C ALA A 211 -7.87 -9.97 -17.14
N GLU A 212 -6.60 -9.75 -16.89
CA GLU A 212 -5.52 -10.71 -17.09
C GLU A 212 -5.70 -11.96 -16.20
N TYR A 213 -6.13 -11.74 -14.96
CA TYR A 213 -6.41 -12.82 -14.02
C TYR A 213 -7.58 -13.72 -14.47
N VAL A 214 -8.67 -13.10 -14.88
CA VAL A 214 -9.87 -13.82 -15.38
C VAL A 214 -9.55 -14.56 -16.68
N GLU A 215 -8.80 -13.95 -17.57
CA GLU A 215 -8.42 -14.59 -18.83
C GLU A 215 -7.43 -15.75 -18.61
N ALA A 216 -6.49 -15.62 -17.68
CA ALA A 216 -5.63 -16.74 -17.27
C ALA A 216 -6.44 -17.90 -16.70
N ALA A 217 -7.49 -17.61 -15.91
CA ALA A 217 -8.41 -18.63 -15.42
C ALA A 217 -9.16 -19.37 -16.56
N ARG A 218 -9.60 -18.63 -17.59
CA ARG A 218 -10.23 -19.23 -18.78
C ARG A 218 -9.27 -20.13 -19.55
N ILE A 219 -8.04 -19.67 -19.77
CA ILE A 219 -6.99 -20.46 -20.44
C ILE A 219 -6.75 -21.78 -19.70
N LEU A 220 -6.54 -21.74 -18.40
CA LEU A 220 -6.27 -22.95 -17.61
C LEU A 220 -7.47 -23.90 -17.58
N ARG A 221 -8.69 -23.37 -17.51
CA ARG A 221 -9.92 -24.15 -17.58
C ARG A 221 -10.08 -24.83 -18.95
N SER A 222 -9.77 -24.14 -20.05
CA SER A 222 -9.82 -24.71 -21.40
C SER A 222 -8.80 -25.85 -21.61
N GLN A 223 -7.72 -25.85 -20.82
CA GLN A 223 -6.73 -26.91 -20.76
C GLN A 223 -7.16 -28.08 -19.85
N GLY A 224 -8.39 -28.07 -19.30
CA GLY A 224 -8.92 -29.12 -18.43
C GLY A 224 -8.37 -29.07 -17.00
N ARG A 225 -7.70 -28.02 -16.59
CA ARG A 225 -7.13 -27.90 -15.24
C ARG A 225 -8.22 -27.55 -14.21
N LYS A 226 -8.27 -28.32 -13.14
CA LYS A 226 -9.18 -28.09 -12.01
C LYS A 226 -8.50 -27.17 -11.00
N VAL A 227 -8.81 -25.86 -11.04
CA VAL A 227 -8.24 -24.83 -10.18
C VAL A 227 -9.35 -23.87 -9.76
N ARG A 228 -9.36 -23.47 -8.51
CA ARG A 228 -10.26 -22.43 -8.00
C ARG A 228 -9.56 -21.09 -8.03
N PHE A 229 -10.20 -20.11 -8.65
CA PHE A 229 -9.73 -18.75 -8.73
C PHE A 229 -10.56 -17.86 -7.79
N LEU A 230 -9.94 -17.33 -6.75
CA LEU A 230 -10.59 -16.52 -5.73
C LEU A 230 -10.20 -15.05 -5.86
N LEU A 231 -11.17 -14.17 -5.72
CA LEU A 231 -10.99 -12.71 -5.79
C LEU A 231 -11.43 -12.09 -4.46
N ALA A 232 -10.50 -11.50 -3.71
CA ALA A 232 -10.76 -10.78 -2.47
C ALA A 232 -10.62 -9.27 -2.65
N GLY A 233 -11.61 -8.51 -2.23
CA GLY A 233 -11.68 -7.08 -2.31
C GLY A 233 -13.00 -6.56 -2.84
N ASN A 234 -13.16 -5.24 -2.77
CA ASN A 234 -14.35 -4.55 -3.25
C ASN A 234 -14.02 -3.57 -4.37
N PRO A 235 -14.98 -3.29 -5.29
CA PRO A 235 -14.90 -2.13 -6.15
C PRO A 235 -14.64 -0.85 -5.34
N ASP A 236 -13.93 0.13 -5.93
CA ASP A 236 -13.72 1.45 -5.33
C ASP A 236 -14.64 2.48 -6.04
N PRO A 237 -15.89 2.67 -5.56
CA PRO A 237 -16.86 3.53 -6.23
C PRO A 237 -16.31 4.96 -6.37
N GLY A 238 -16.44 5.50 -7.59
CA GLY A 238 -15.93 6.83 -7.96
C GLY A 238 -14.43 6.85 -8.30
N ASN A 239 -13.75 5.71 -8.34
CA ASN A 239 -12.46 5.57 -9.03
C ASN A 239 -12.74 5.30 -10.53
N PRO A 240 -12.19 6.08 -11.47
CA PRO A 240 -12.46 5.90 -12.90
C PRO A 240 -11.99 4.55 -13.45
N THR A 241 -11.08 3.87 -12.77
CA THR A 241 -10.54 2.56 -13.15
C THR A 241 -11.18 1.42 -12.36
N ALA A 242 -12.23 1.68 -11.57
CA ALA A 242 -12.94 0.63 -10.85
C ALA A 242 -13.59 -0.36 -11.83
N VAL A 243 -13.44 -1.65 -11.53
CA VAL A 243 -14.18 -2.69 -12.27
C VAL A 243 -15.64 -2.61 -11.83
N PRO A 244 -16.61 -2.49 -12.78
CA PRO A 244 -18.03 -2.49 -12.44
C PRO A 244 -18.43 -3.78 -11.72
N GLU A 245 -19.23 -3.66 -10.67
CA GLU A 245 -19.69 -4.83 -9.89
C GLU A 245 -20.44 -5.83 -10.77
N ALA A 246 -21.23 -5.37 -11.75
CA ALA A 246 -21.91 -6.22 -12.71
C ALA A 246 -20.93 -7.13 -13.47
N THR A 247 -19.79 -6.60 -13.91
CA THR A 247 -18.75 -7.38 -14.59
C THR A 247 -18.20 -8.49 -13.68
N ILE A 248 -18.00 -8.21 -12.40
CA ILE A 248 -17.50 -9.20 -11.43
C ILE A 248 -18.56 -10.30 -11.23
N ARG A 249 -19.83 -9.91 -11.08
CA ARG A 249 -20.95 -10.85 -10.96
C ARG A 249 -21.11 -11.74 -12.20
N ASP A 250 -20.87 -11.20 -13.39
CA ASP A 250 -20.89 -11.96 -14.64
C ASP A 250 -19.77 -13.03 -14.65
N TRP A 251 -18.56 -12.69 -14.20
CA TRP A 251 -17.47 -13.67 -14.11
C TRP A 251 -17.77 -14.79 -13.09
N VAL A 252 -18.43 -14.44 -11.97
CA VAL A 252 -18.90 -15.41 -10.97
C VAL A 252 -20.00 -16.29 -11.56
N ALA A 253 -20.99 -15.72 -12.25
CA ALA A 253 -22.08 -16.45 -12.89
C ALA A 253 -21.58 -17.44 -13.97
N GLN A 254 -20.49 -17.09 -14.68
CA GLN A 254 -19.79 -17.97 -15.63
C GLN A 254 -18.94 -19.05 -14.92
N GLY A 255 -18.88 -19.05 -13.60
CA GLY A 255 -18.08 -19.96 -12.78
C GLY A 255 -16.56 -19.81 -12.98
N ILE A 256 -16.08 -18.67 -13.48
CA ILE A 256 -14.66 -18.46 -13.77
C ILE A 256 -13.90 -18.14 -12.49
N ILE A 257 -14.50 -17.33 -11.61
CA ILE A 257 -13.92 -16.91 -10.32
C ILE A 257 -14.95 -17.04 -9.19
N GLU A 258 -14.46 -17.10 -7.98
CA GLU A 258 -15.22 -16.96 -6.73
C GLU A 258 -14.91 -15.59 -6.13
N TRP A 259 -15.92 -14.73 -5.93
CA TRP A 259 -15.72 -13.42 -5.34
C TRP A 259 -16.06 -13.42 -3.86
N LEU A 260 -15.09 -13.12 -3.00
CA LEU A 260 -15.19 -13.16 -1.54
C LEU A 260 -15.63 -11.81 -0.94
N GLY A 261 -15.69 -10.74 -1.74
CA GLY A 261 -15.91 -9.39 -1.21
C GLY A 261 -14.73 -8.90 -0.35
N HIS A 262 -15.04 -8.02 0.62
CA HIS A 262 -14.06 -7.60 1.61
C HIS A 262 -13.79 -8.70 2.64
N VAL A 263 -12.53 -8.96 2.91
CA VAL A 263 -12.11 -9.95 3.91
C VAL A 263 -11.31 -9.24 5.01
N ASP A 264 -11.82 -9.26 6.24
CA ASP A 264 -11.15 -8.65 7.40
C ASP A 264 -9.96 -9.48 7.90
N ASP A 265 -10.08 -10.81 7.92
CA ASP A 265 -9.01 -11.71 8.34
C ASP A 265 -8.26 -12.31 7.15
N MET A 266 -7.43 -11.48 6.54
CA MET A 266 -6.57 -11.89 5.45
C MET A 266 -5.55 -12.97 5.86
N ALA A 267 -5.11 -13.02 7.12
CA ALA A 267 -4.15 -14.02 7.57
C ALA A 267 -4.73 -15.45 7.50
N THR A 268 -5.98 -15.61 7.91
CA THR A 268 -6.70 -16.89 7.78
C THR A 268 -6.99 -17.22 6.32
N LEU A 269 -7.33 -16.22 5.49
CA LEU A 269 -7.53 -16.44 4.07
C LEU A 269 -6.23 -16.95 3.40
N TYR A 270 -5.10 -16.25 3.58
CA TYR A 270 -3.82 -16.68 3.01
C TYR A 270 -3.42 -18.08 3.45
N ALA A 271 -3.65 -18.45 4.71
CA ALA A 271 -3.35 -19.78 5.21
C ALA A 271 -4.08 -20.92 4.45
N SER A 272 -5.18 -20.60 3.77
CA SER A 272 -5.97 -21.57 2.98
C SER A 272 -5.67 -21.55 1.47
N MET A 273 -4.72 -20.71 1.01
CA MET A 273 -4.40 -20.54 -0.41
C MET A 273 -3.15 -21.32 -0.82
N ASP A 274 -3.03 -21.62 -2.12
CA ASP A 274 -1.86 -22.32 -2.68
C ASP A 274 -0.93 -21.36 -3.43
N ILE A 275 -1.49 -20.39 -4.14
CA ILE A 275 -0.77 -19.42 -4.96
C ILE A 275 -1.43 -18.05 -4.79
N VAL A 276 -0.63 -16.99 -4.68
CA VAL A 276 -1.13 -15.61 -4.71
C VAL A 276 -0.59 -14.89 -5.94
N VAL A 277 -1.48 -14.21 -6.65
CA VAL A 277 -1.14 -13.47 -7.85
C VAL A 277 -1.57 -12.01 -7.73
N LEU A 278 -0.74 -11.11 -8.27
CA LEU A 278 -1.10 -9.70 -8.47
C LEU A 278 -0.53 -9.24 -9.81
N PRO A 279 -1.25 -9.42 -10.93
CA PRO A 279 -0.75 -9.06 -12.26
C PRO A 279 -0.95 -7.56 -12.55
N SER A 280 -0.63 -6.72 -11.58
CA SER A 280 -0.79 -5.27 -11.67
C SER A 280 0.08 -4.67 -12.78
N PHE A 281 -0.48 -3.83 -13.61
CA PHE A 281 0.27 -2.99 -14.56
C PHE A 281 0.34 -1.52 -14.12
N TYR A 282 -0.08 -1.24 -12.90
CA TYR A 282 0.08 0.05 -12.25
C TYR A 282 1.42 0.15 -11.54
N ARG A 283 1.98 1.36 -11.45
CA ARG A 283 3.14 1.63 -10.59
C ARG A 283 2.70 1.59 -9.13
N GLU A 284 2.97 0.49 -8.47
CA GLU A 284 2.67 0.34 -7.05
C GLU A 284 3.71 1.07 -6.19
N GLY A 285 3.33 1.43 -4.96
CA GLY A 285 4.32 1.68 -3.91
C GLY A 285 5.02 0.35 -3.57
N LEU A 286 4.48 -0.34 -2.57
CA LEU A 286 4.76 -1.76 -2.31
C LEU A 286 3.43 -2.47 -2.07
N PRO A 287 3.08 -3.49 -2.87
CA PRO A 287 1.80 -4.19 -2.72
C PRO A 287 1.77 -4.98 -1.42
N THR A 288 1.04 -4.49 -0.41
CA THR A 288 0.93 -5.11 0.91
C THR A 288 0.40 -6.54 0.81
N SER A 289 -0.55 -6.81 -0.10
CA SER A 289 -1.10 -8.16 -0.30
C SER A 289 -0.05 -9.20 -0.71
N LEU A 290 0.95 -8.80 -1.51
CA LEU A 290 2.07 -9.70 -1.84
C LEU A 290 2.99 -9.93 -0.63
N ILE A 291 3.26 -8.89 0.16
CA ILE A 291 4.12 -9.01 1.34
C ILE A 291 3.44 -9.87 2.41
N GLU A 292 2.14 -9.71 2.64
CA GLU A 292 1.34 -10.53 3.54
C GLU A 292 1.32 -12.01 3.12
N ALA A 293 1.08 -12.27 1.84
CA ALA A 293 1.11 -13.61 1.28
C ALA A 293 2.50 -14.26 1.40
N ALA A 294 3.56 -13.51 1.09
CA ALA A 294 4.93 -13.96 1.28
C ALA A 294 5.25 -14.24 2.75
N ALA A 295 4.76 -13.42 3.68
CA ALA A 295 4.89 -13.67 5.12
C ALA A 295 4.23 -14.99 5.54
N CYS A 296 3.15 -15.40 4.88
CA CYS A 296 2.51 -16.71 5.05
C CYS A 296 3.24 -17.85 4.34
N GLY A 297 4.35 -17.60 3.64
CA GLY A 297 5.13 -18.62 2.93
C GLY A 297 4.50 -19.05 1.61
N LEU A 298 3.63 -18.25 1.01
CA LEU A 298 2.97 -18.56 -0.25
C LEU A 298 3.84 -18.19 -1.45
N PRO A 299 3.87 -19.01 -2.51
CA PRO A 299 4.49 -18.64 -3.77
C PRO A 299 3.72 -17.51 -4.44
N LEU A 300 4.45 -16.56 -5.00
CA LEU A 300 3.92 -15.33 -5.58
C LEU A 300 4.13 -15.30 -7.09
N ILE A 301 3.13 -14.79 -7.82
CA ILE A 301 3.26 -14.37 -9.21
C ILE A 301 2.83 -12.92 -9.31
N THR A 302 3.69 -12.08 -9.89
CA THR A 302 3.36 -10.68 -10.14
C THR A 302 4.02 -10.20 -11.43
N THR A 303 3.88 -8.93 -11.75
CA THR A 303 4.45 -8.35 -12.97
C THR A 303 5.79 -7.68 -12.70
N ASP A 304 6.59 -7.50 -13.76
CA ASP A 304 7.81 -6.70 -13.71
C ASP A 304 7.51 -5.20 -13.74
N MET A 305 6.78 -4.74 -12.72
CA MET A 305 6.41 -3.34 -12.51
C MET A 305 7.04 -2.80 -11.22
N PRO A 306 7.32 -1.47 -11.15
CA PRO A 306 7.76 -0.83 -9.91
C PRO A 306 6.84 -1.18 -8.73
N GLY A 307 7.43 -1.46 -7.58
CA GLY A 307 6.74 -1.93 -6.39
C GLY A 307 6.55 -3.44 -6.35
N CYS A 308 6.15 -4.06 -7.45
CA CYS A 308 6.01 -5.51 -7.57
C CYS A 308 7.38 -6.21 -7.58
N ARG A 309 8.33 -5.73 -8.40
CA ARG A 309 9.68 -6.29 -8.50
C ARG A 309 10.53 -6.12 -7.24
N GLU A 310 10.18 -5.22 -6.36
CA GLU A 310 10.83 -5.09 -5.06
C GLU A 310 10.41 -6.23 -4.11
N VAL A 311 9.15 -6.67 -4.21
CA VAL A 311 8.64 -7.78 -3.41
C VAL A 311 9.10 -9.11 -4.00
N VAL A 312 9.07 -9.27 -5.33
CA VAL A 312 9.38 -10.53 -6.02
C VAL A 312 10.61 -10.38 -6.91
N ARG A 313 11.59 -11.27 -6.72
CA ARG A 313 12.70 -11.51 -7.67
C ARG A 313 12.40 -12.79 -8.44
N HIS A 314 12.37 -12.64 -9.77
CA HIS A 314 12.06 -13.75 -10.67
C HIS A 314 12.92 -14.98 -10.39
N GLU A 315 12.29 -16.16 -10.30
CA GLU A 315 12.88 -17.47 -10.03
C GLU A 315 13.58 -17.62 -8.66
N ALA A 316 13.76 -16.55 -7.91
CA ALA A 316 14.40 -16.59 -6.60
C ALA A 316 13.38 -16.70 -5.45
N ASP A 317 12.38 -15.82 -5.42
CA ASP A 317 11.38 -15.72 -4.36
C ASP A 317 9.96 -15.52 -4.92
N GLY A 318 9.73 -15.83 -6.20
CA GLY A 318 8.47 -15.80 -6.91
C GLY A 318 8.67 -15.76 -8.41
N LEU A 319 7.60 -15.54 -9.16
CA LEU A 319 7.64 -15.45 -10.63
C LEU A 319 7.20 -14.05 -11.07
N LEU A 320 7.97 -13.44 -11.98
CA LEU A 320 7.59 -12.22 -12.67
C LEU A 320 7.10 -12.56 -14.08
N VAL A 321 5.99 -11.94 -14.47
CA VAL A 321 5.43 -12.03 -15.82
C VAL A 321 5.35 -10.64 -16.45
N PRO A 322 5.33 -10.51 -17.79
CA PRO A 322 5.09 -9.25 -18.44
C PRO A 322 3.73 -8.66 -18.03
N PRO A 323 3.62 -7.33 -17.84
CA PRO A 323 2.33 -6.70 -17.60
C PRO A 323 1.41 -6.86 -18.80
N ARG A 324 0.09 -7.04 -18.54
CA ARG A 324 -0.95 -7.21 -19.55
C ARG A 324 -0.78 -8.47 -20.43
N ASP A 325 -0.17 -9.51 -19.89
CA ASP A 325 0.03 -10.80 -20.58
C ASP A 325 -0.66 -11.93 -19.80
N SER A 326 -1.91 -12.20 -20.17
CA SER A 326 -2.73 -13.26 -19.57
C SER A 326 -2.18 -14.66 -19.86
N ARG A 327 -1.51 -14.87 -21.00
CA ARG A 327 -0.91 -16.16 -21.37
C ARG A 327 0.30 -16.44 -20.49
N ALA A 328 1.23 -15.50 -20.36
CA ALA A 328 2.38 -15.64 -19.47
C ALA A 328 1.93 -15.85 -18.01
N LEU A 329 0.85 -15.18 -17.57
CA LEU A 329 0.27 -15.40 -16.25
C LEU A 329 -0.28 -16.84 -16.10
N ALA A 330 -1.03 -17.35 -17.08
CA ALA A 330 -1.55 -18.69 -17.07
C ALA A 330 -0.41 -19.74 -17.04
N GLU A 331 0.62 -19.56 -17.84
CA GLU A 331 1.82 -20.42 -17.89
C GLU A 331 2.56 -20.43 -16.53
N ALA A 332 2.73 -19.28 -15.91
CA ALA A 332 3.36 -19.17 -14.58
C ALA A 332 2.52 -19.86 -13.49
N ILE A 333 1.19 -19.72 -13.52
CA ILE A 333 0.29 -20.44 -12.63
C ILE A 333 0.39 -21.95 -12.88
N ALA A 334 0.29 -22.40 -14.13
CA ALA A 334 0.41 -23.82 -14.50
C ALA A 334 1.70 -24.44 -13.97
N ARG A 335 2.83 -23.74 -14.15
CA ARG A 335 4.14 -24.16 -13.67
C ARG A 335 4.18 -24.37 -12.14
N LEU A 336 3.54 -23.48 -11.38
CA LEU A 336 3.43 -23.66 -9.92
C LEU A 336 2.45 -24.77 -9.56
N LEU A 337 1.38 -24.97 -10.31
CA LEU A 337 0.44 -26.08 -10.08
C LEU A 337 1.11 -27.44 -10.29
N ASP A 338 1.99 -27.56 -11.29
CA ASP A 338 2.65 -28.81 -11.68
C ASP A 338 3.80 -29.21 -10.75
N SER A 339 4.30 -28.29 -9.90
CA SER A 339 5.45 -28.55 -9.03
C SER A 339 5.25 -28.06 -7.59
N THR A 340 4.90 -28.97 -6.70
CA THR A 340 4.83 -28.69 -5.26
C THR A 340 6.19 -28.26 -4.70
N ILE A 341 7.28 -28.89 -5.19
CA ILE A 341 8.64 -28.56 -4.79
C ILE A 341 8.96 -27.09 -5.13
N LEU A 342 8.59 -26.64 -6.34
CA LEU A 342 8.80 -25.24 -6.75
C LEU A 342 7.96 -24.29 -5.91
N ARG A 343 6.69 -24.64 -5.62
CA ARG A 343 5.83 -23.82 -4.74
C ARG A 343 6.45 -23.63 -3.36
N SER A 344 6.85 -24.71 -2.71
CA SER A 344 7.48 -24.65 -1.38
C SER A 344 8.76 -23.85 -1.39
N ARG A 345 9.66 -24.11 -2.34
CA ARG A 345 10.93 -23.40 -2.47
C ARG A 345 10.75 -21.86 -2.62
N LEU A 346 9.86 -21.45 -3.53
CA LEU A 346 9.62 -20.01 -3.76
C LEU A 346 8.89 -19.37 -2.59
N GLY A 347 7.94 -20.04 -1.97
CA GLY A 347 7.23 -19.55 -0.78
C GLY A 347 8.14 -19.37 0.42
N GLU A 348 9.03 -20.32 0.71
CA GLU A 348 10.02 -20.24 1.78
C GLU A 348 11.02 -19.10 1.55
N ALA A 349 11.49 -18.94 0.30
CA ALA A 349 12.39 -17.85 -0.08
C ALA A 349 11.70 -16.48 0.04
N ALA A 350 10.43 -16.37 -0.39
CA ALA A 350 9.63 -15.17 -0.24
C ALA A 350 9.46 -14.79 1.25
N ARG A 351 9.13 -15.75 2.11
CA ARG A 351 9.03 -15.51 3.55
C ARG A 351 10.36 -15.06 4.15
N THR A 352 11.46 -15.72 3.81
CA THR A 352 12.80 -15.34 4.28
C THR A 352 13.10 -13.89 3.96
N LYS A 353 12.79 -13.44 2.73
CA LYS A 353 12.95 -12.06 2.30
C LYS A 353 12.06 -11.10 3.10
N VAL A 354 10.80 -11.47 3.34
CA VAL A 354 9.86 -10.63 4.12
C VAL A 354 10.37 -10.43 5.54
N LEU A 355 10.79 -11.50 6.22
CA LEU A 355 11.32 -11.42 7.57
C LEU A 355 12.58 -10.54 7.67
N ALA A 356 13.40 -10.51 6.62
CA ALA A 356 14.63 -9.73 6.57
C ALA A 356 14.41 -8.25 6.21
N MET A 357 13.35 -7.91 5.45
CA MET A 357 13.22 -6.59 4.83
C MET A 357 11.90 -5.88 5.11
N PHE A 358 10.79 -6.62 5.26
CA PHE A 358 9.43 -6.09 5.28
C PHE A 358 8.69 -6.33 6.60
N ASP A 359 9.32 -6.96 7.60
CA ASP A 359 8.76 -7.06 8.95
C ASP A 359 8.50 -5.64 9.50
N GLU A 360 7.30 -5.41 10.06
CA GLU A 360 6.92 -4.08 10.56
C GLU A 360 7.89 -3.54 11.61
N ARG A 361 8.53 -4.40 12.40
CA ARG A 361 9.54 -4.00 13.39
C ARG A 361 10.75 -3.33 12.74
N ILE A 362 11.20 -3.84 11.58
CA ILE A 362 12.30 -3.26 10.80
C ILE A 362 11.87 -1.90 10.23
N VAL A 363 10.67 -1.83 9.65
CA VAL A 363 10.11 -0.61 9.06
C VAL A 363 9.92 0.48 10.11
N ILE A 364 9.37 0.12 11.28
CA ILE A 364 9.21 1.03 12.42
C ILE A 364 10.56 1.55 12.90
N LYS A 365 11.55 0.67 13.09
CA LYS A 365 12.91 1.07 13.51
C LYS A 365 13.51 2.08 12.52
N ARG A 366 13.48 1.80 11.23
CA ARG A 366 13.96 2.73 10.18
C ARG A 366 13.20 4.06 10.19
N THR A 367 11.89 4.03 10.40
CA THR A 367 11.08 5.25 10.50
C THR A 367 11.47 6.07 11.73
N GLN A 368 11.71 5.43 12.88
CA GLN A 368 12.20 6.10 14.09
C GLN A 368 13.61 6.68 13.93
N GLU A 369 14.47 6.05 13.14
CA GLU A 369 15.80 6.59 12.81
C GLU A 369 15.67 7.91 12.05
N VAL A 370 14.78 7.99 11.05
CA VAL A 370 14.46 9.24 10.35
C VAL A 370 13.88 10.32 11.29
N TYR A 371 13.10 9.92 12.30
CA TYR A 371 12.59 10.85 13.30
C TYR A 371 13.72 11.45 14.14
N ARG A 372 14.67 10.62 14.62
CA ARG A 372 15.82 11.06 15.44
C ARG A 372 16.76 12.00 14.67
N GLU A 373 16.90 11.83 13.35
CA GLU A 373 17.68 12.78 12.51
C GLU A 373 17.08 14.19 12.50
N LEU A 374 15.75 14.30 12.63
CA LEU A 374 15.01 15.58 12.55
C LEU A 374 14.73 16.20 13.91
N VAL A 375 14.53 15.38 14.91
CA VAL A 375 14.22 15.75 16.29
C VAL A 375 15.16 14.97 17.20
N PRO A 376 16.39 15.48 17.43
CA PRO A 376 17.30 14.87 18.39
C PRO A 376 16.62 14.74 19.77
N ALA A 377 16.89 13.65 20.45
CA ALA A 377 16.52 13.55 21.87
C ALA A 377 17.37 14.57 22.65
N ASP A 378 16.72 15.36 23.49
CA ASP A 378 17.39 16.24 24.46
C ASP A 378 18.19 15.43 25.48
#